data_166491e75c58ad3aec03fa8f44764c7b
#
_entry.id   166491e75c58ad3aec03fa8f44764c7b
#
_cell.length_a   1.000
_cell.length_b   1.000
_cell.length_c   1.000
_cell.angle_alpha   90.00
_cell.angle_beta   90.00
_cell.angle_gamma   90.00
#
_symmetry.space_group_name_H-M   'P 1'
#
loop_
_entity.id
_entity.type
_entity.pdbx_description
1 polymer ?
#
loop_
_entity_poly.entity_id
_entity_poly.type
_entity_poly.pdbx_seq_one_letter_code
_entity_poly.pdbx_strand_id
1 'polypeptide(L)'
;MAKDNRRNLVSHPGEILKDEFLQPLGISVYALSAAMGVPRTRMNDIVLGRRGITADTAIRLGKFFGSEPQSWLNLQQRYDLIIAETEPYNTLSCVRTLKEVTDAGDFLA
;
A
#
# COMPACT_ATOMS: atom_id res chain seq x y z
N MET A 1 -15.49 19.45 -14.12
CA MET A 1 -14.27 19.02 -13.42
C MET A 1 -13.85 17.63 -13.87
N ALA A 2 -12.59 17.45 -14.17
CA ALA A 2 -12.10 16.14 -14.52
C ALA A 2 -12.14 15.22 -13.30
N LYS A 3 -12.65 14.02 -13.48
CA LYS A 3 -12.70 13.01 -12.43
C LYS A 3 -11.31 12.39 -12.27
N ASP A 4 -10.83 12.27 -11.02
CA ASP A 4 -9.57 11.61 -10.74
C ASP A 4 -9.76 10.10 -10.79
N ASN A 5 -9.20 9.47 -11.83
CA ASN A 5 -9.36 8.03 -12.09
C ASN A 5 -8.19 7.20 -11.55
N ARG A 6 -7.20 7.82 -10.89
CA ARG A 6 -6.04 7.07 -10.39
C ARG A 6 -6.43 5.94 -9.46
N ARG A 7 -7.48 6.13 -8.65
CA ARG A 7 -7.99 5.12 -7.71
C ARG A 7 -8.35 3.81 -8.41
N ASN A 8 -8.89 3.90 -9.62
CA ASN A 8 -9.31 2.73 -10.39
C ASN A 8 -8.14 2.06 -11.11
N LEU A 9 -7.00 2.73 -11.20
CA LEU A 9 -5.83 2.25 -11.94
C LEU A 9 -4.72 1.69 -11.03
N VAL A 10 -4.81 1.93 -9.72
CA VAL A 10 -3.80 1.44 -8.79
C VAL A 10 -4.25 0.10 -8.22
N SER A 11 -3.36 -0.89 -8.25
CA SER A 11 -3.60 -2.20 -7.68
C SER A 11 -3.08 -2.27 -6.26
N HIS A 12 -3.85 -2.90 -5.37
CA HIS A 12 -3.35 -3.20 -4.03
C HIS A 12 -2.11 -4.11 -4.14
N PRO A 13 -1.09 -3.90 -3.29
CA PRO A 13 0.11 -4.75 -3.32
C PRO A 13 -0.17 -6.25 -3.20
N GLY A 14 -1.21 -6.62 -2.46
CA GLY A 14 -1.64 -8.02 -2.35
C GLY A 14 -2.13 -8.60 -3.65
N GLU A 15 -2.79 -7.81 -4.49
CA GLU A 15 -3.22 -8.23 -5.82
C GLU A 15 -2.00 -8.45 -6.72
N ILE A 16 -1.01 -7.57 -6.64
CA ILE A 16 0.25 -7.72 -7.38
C ILE A 16 0.97 -8.99 -6.93
N LEU A 17 1.04 -9.23 -5.62
CA LEU A 17 1.63 -10.44 -5.08
C LEU A 17 0.95 -11.69 -5.64
N LYS A 18 -0.38 -11.71 -5.63
CA LYS A 18 -1.17 -12.83 -6.13
C LYS A 18 -0.98 -13.03 -7.63
N ASP A 19 -1.20 -11.99 -8.43
CA ASP A 19 -1.29 -12.10 -9.88
C ASP A 19 0.07 -12.21 -10.56
N GLU A 20 1.08 -11.53 -10.04
CA GLU A 20 2.39 -11.45 -10.68
C GLU A 20 3.43 -12.39 -10.08
N PHE A 21 3.20 -12.92 -8.89
CA PHE A 21 4.15 -13.80 -8.21
C PHE A 21 3.58 -15.18 -7.90
N LEU A 22 2.47 -15.22 -7.16
CA LEU A 22 1.95 -16.52 -6.69
C LEU A 22 1.36 -17.35 -7.80
N GLN A 23 0.51 -16.77 -8.64
CA GLN A 23 -0.13 -17.51 -9.73
C GLN A 23 0.87 -18.02 -10.77
N PRO A 24 1.79 -17.17 -11.29
CA PRO A 24 2.78 -17.66 -12.27
C PRO A 24 3.70 -18.75 -11.72
N LEU A 25 4.01 -18.70 -10.41
CA LEU A 25 4.89 -19.67 -9.78
C LEU A 25 4.15 -20.90 -9.25
N GLY A 26 2.82 -20.90 -9.30
CA GLY A 26 2.02 -21.99 -8.77
C GLY A 26 2.10 -22.15 -7.26
N ILE A 27 2.34 -21.05 -6.54
CA ILE A 27 2.47 -21.05 -5.07
C ILE A 27 1.15 -20.65 -4.46
N SER A 28 0.64 -21.46 -3.54
CA SER A 28 -0.57 -21.15 -2.79
C SER A 28 -0.28 -20.16 -1.65
N VAL A 29 -1.32 -19.47 -1.21
CA VAL A 29 -1.22 -18.60 -0.02
C VAL A 29 -0.81 -19.43 1.21
N TYR A 30 -1.31 -20.64 1.30
CA TYR A 30 -0.93 -21.56 2.39
C TYR A 30 0.57 -21.85 2.39
N ALA A 31 1.11 -22.22 1.22
CA ALA A 31 2.53 -22.53 1.09
C ALA A 31 3.41 -21.32 1.38
N LEU A 32 3.01 -20.14 0.89
CA LEU A 32 3.71 -18.89 1.17
C LEU A 32 3.73 -18.57 2.66
N SER A 33 2.57 -18.66 3.31
CA SER A 33 2.43 -18.38 4.73
C SER A 33 3.31 -19.30 5.57
N ALA A 34 3.31 -20.60 5.24
CA ALA A 34 4.13 -21.57 5.94
C ALA A 34 5.62 -21.27 5.76
N ALA A 35 6.05 -20.95 4.54
CA ALA A 35 7.44 -20.63 4.25
C ALA A 35 7.90 -19.35 4.97
N MET A 36 7.01 -18.37 5.07
CA MET A 36 7.32 -17.09 5.72
C MET A 36 7.18 -17.13 7.25
N GLY A 37 6.59 -18.19 7.78
CA GLY A 37 6.39 -18.31 9.23
C GLY A 37 5.33 -17.35 9.78
N VAL A 38 4.29 -17.07 8.99
CA VAL A 38 3.20 -16.18 9.39
C VAL A 38 1.85 -16.90 9.30
N PRO A 39 0.83 -16.44 10.03
CA PRO A 39 -0.51 -17.02 9.92
C PRO A 39 -1.07 -16.88 8.50
N ARG A 40 -1.74 -17.94 8.04
CA ARG A 40 -2.40 -17.92 6.72
C ARG A 40 -3.41 -16.79 6.60
N THR A 41 -4.10 -16.46 7.70
CA THR A 41 -5.07 -15.36 7.72
C THR A 41 -4.43 -14.02 7.37
N ARG A 42 -3.20 -13.77 7.83
CA ARG A 42 -2.46 -12.54 7.48
C ARG A 42 -2.27 -12.44 5.97
N MET A 43 -1.71 -13.48 5.37
CA MET A 43 -1.42 -13.44 3.93
C MET A 43 -2.69 -13.48 3.09
N ASN A 44 -3.69 -14.20 3.52
CA ASN A 44 -4.99 -14.23 2.84
C ASN A 44 -5.63 -12.83 2.84
N ASP A 45 -5.59 -12.12 3.95
CA ASP A 45 -6.11 -10.76 4.03
C ASP A 45 -5.33 -9.79 3.14
N ILE A 46 -4.02 -9.98 3.02
CA ILE A 46 -3.18 -9.15 2.15
C ILE A 46 -3.56 -9.38 0.68
N VAL A 47 -3.64 -10.62 0.23
CA VAL A 47 -3.98 -10.91 -1.18
C VAL A 47 -5.40 -10.52 -1.54
N LEU A 48 -6.30 -10.44 -0.56
CA LEU A 48 -7.67 -9.95 -0.76
C LEU A 48 -7.79 -8.42 -0.63
N GLY A 49 -6.68 -7.73 -0.36
CA GLY A 49 -6.69 -6.27 -0.23
C GLY A 49 -7.27 -5.74 1.08
N ARG A 50 -7.45 -6.60 2.07
CA ARG A 50 -8.02 -6.22 3.37
C ARG A 50 -6.98 -5.72 4.37
N ARG A 51 -5.71 -5.97 4.09
CA ARG A 51 -4.59 -5.63 4.96
C ARG A 51 -3.42 -5.18 4.11
N GLY A 52 -2.71 -4.15 4.56
CA GLY A 52 -1.52 -3.65 3.89
C GLY A 52 -0.27 -4.46 4.23
N ILE A 53 0.78 -4.25 3.45
CA ILE A 53 2.09 -4.83 3.68
C ILE A 53 2.85 -3.93 4.66
N THR A 54 3.14 -4.49 5.84
CA THR A 54 3.94 -3.82 6.87
C THR A 54 5.43 -4.13 6.66
N ALA A 55 6.28 -3.47 7.44
CA ALA A 55 7.73 -3.72 7.39
C ALA A 55 8.06 -5.20 7.65
N ASP A 56 7.42 -5.82 8.65
CA ASP A 56 7.65 -7.25 8.94
C ASP A 56 7.30 -8.14 7.75
N THR A 57 6.14 -7.91 7.14
CA THR A 57 5.72 -8.68 5.97
C THR A 57 6.64 -8.43 4.78
N ALA A 58 7.05 -7.18 4.56
CA ALA A 58 7.96 -6.82 3.48
C ALA A 58 9.31 -7.52 3.61
N ILE A 59 9.85 -7.59 4.83
CA ILE A 59 11.12 -8.29 5.09
C ILE A 59 10.97 -9.77 4.79
N ARG A 60 9.88 -10.39 5.22
CA ARG A 60 9.64 -11.82 4.99
C ARG A 60 9.43 -12.13 3.51
N LEU A 61 8.69 -11.29 2.79
CA LEU A 61 8.53 -11.41 1.34
C LEU A 61 9.86 -11.26 0.63
N GLY A 62 10.67 -10.28 1.04
CA GLY A 62 12.01 -10.08 0.48
C GLY A 62 12.90 -11.29 0.66
N LYS A 63 12.87 -11.89 1.84
CA LYS A 63 13.65 -13.12 2.10
C LYS A 63 13.15 -14.30 1.28
N PHE A 64 11.85 -14.44 1.13
CA PHE A 64 11.27 -15.54 0.37
C PHE A 64 11.58 -15.43 -1.12
N PHE A 65 11.36 -14.26 -1.71
CA PHE A 65 11.54 -14.05 -3.15
C PHE A 65 12.95 -13.61 -3.54
N GLY A 66 13.81 -13.29 -2.58
CA GLY A 66 15.13 -12.75 -2.87
C GLY A 66 15.09 -11.32 -3.38
N SER A 67 14.14 -10.54 -2.93
CA SER A 67 13.96 -9.13 -3.32
C SER A 67 14.19 -8.19 -2.14
N GLU A 68 14.33 -6.89 -2.44
CA GLU A 68 14.47 -5.88 -1.40
C GLU A 68 13.14 -5.63 -0.71
N PRO A 69 13.10 -5.60 0.64
CA PRO A 69 11.88 -5.28 1.38
C PRO A 69 11.27 -3.93 0.96
N GLN A 70 12.12 -2.96 0.64
CA GLN A 70 11.67 -1.62 0.27
C GLN A 70 10.79 -1.64 -0.98
N SER A 71 11.02 -2.58 -1.90
CA SER A 71 10.18 -2.72 -3.10
C SER A 71 8.72 -2.94 -2.74
N TRP A 72 8.46 -3.81 -1.77
CA TRP A 72 7.10 -4.10 -1.30
C TRP A 72 6.49 -2.91 -0.58
N LEU A 73 7.29 -2.21 0.23
CA LEU A 73 6.83 -0.99 0.92
C LEU A 73 6.54 0.14 -0.06
N ASN A 74 7.32 0.27 -1.13
CA ASN A 74 7.08 1.27 -2.17
C ASN A 74 5.73 1.04 -2.85
N LEU A 75 5.39 -0.22 -3.15
CA LEU A 75 4.09 -0.56 -3.71
C LEU A 75 2.96 -0.18 -2.75
N GLN A 76 3.13 -0.45 -1.47
CA GLN A 76 2.14 -0.12 -0.46
C GLN A 76 1.98 1.39 -0.32
N GLN A 77 3.07 2.12 -0.25
CA GLN A 77 3.04 3.58 -0.12
C GLN A 77 2.36 4.24 -1.32
N ARG A 78 2.68 3.78 -2.52
CA ARG A 78 2.04 4.31 -3.73
C ARG A 78 0.54 4.10 -3.70
N TYR A 79 0.11 2.90 -3.34
CA TYR A 79 -1.30 2.57 -3.20
C TYR A 79 -1.96 3.48 -2.15
N ASP A 80 -1.37 3.57 -0.96
CA ASP A 80 -1.92 4.35 0.14
C ASP A 80 -2.06 5.84 -0.21
N LEU A 81 -1.05 6.41 -0.88
CA LEU A 81 -1.09 7.81 -1.29
C LEU A 81 -2.22 8.06 -2.29
N ILE A 82 -2.33 7.22 -3.31
CA ILE A 82 -3.37 7.38 -4.33
C ILE A 82 -4.76 7.23 -3.72
N ILE A 83 -4.94 6.24 -2.85
CA ILE A 83 -6.24 6.03 -2.18
C ILE A 83 -6.59 7.24 -1.30
N ALA A 84 -5.64 7.73 -0.51
CA ALA A 84 -5.88 8.89 0.35
C ALA A 84 -6.17 10.16 -0.45
N GLU A 85 -5.41 10.40 -1.51
CA GLU A 85 -5.58 11.59 -2.34
C GLU A 85 -6.88 11.57 -3.15
N THR A 86 -7.39 10.39 -3.48
CA THR A 86 -8.59 10.23 -4.31
C THR A 86 -9.85 9.92 -3.50
N GLU A 87 -9.76 9.92 -2.17
CA GLU A 87 -10.92 9.71 -1.30
C GLU A 87 -11.94 10.82 -1.54
N PRO A 88 -13.22 10.48 -1.87
CA PRO A 88 -14.21 11.50 -2.30
C PRO A 88 -14.46 12.62 -1.31
N TYR A 89 -14.36 12.35 -0.02
CA TYR A 89 -14.70 13.32 1.02
C TYR A 89 -13.49 13.74 1.86
N ASN A 90 -12.27 13.63 1.29
CA ASN A 90 -11.09 14.07 2.01
C ASN A 90 -11.09 15.59 2.17
N THR A 91 -10.35 16.05 3.16
CA THR A 91 -10.22 17.49 3.47
C THR A 91 -8.84 18.03 3.08
N LEU A 92 -8.17 17.37 2.12
CA LEU A 92 -6.80 17.75 1.74
C LEU A 92 -6.71 19.17 1.18
N SER A 93 -7.76 19.62 0.48
CA SER A 93 -7.83 20.99 -0.02
C SER A 93 -7.88 22.04 1.10
N CYS A 94 -8.21 21.63 2.33
CA CYS A 94 -8.24 22.52 3.49
C CYS A 94 -6.86 22.71 4.13
N VAL A 95 -5.86 21.93 3.70
CA VAL A 95 -4.49 22.08 4.21
C VAL A 95 -3.92 23.39 3.71
N ARG A 96 -3.52 24.24 4.64
CA ARG A 96 -2.94 25.54 4.33
C ARG A 96 -1.43 25.42 4.14
N THR A 97 -0.91 26.12 3.17
CA THR A 97 0.54 26.13 2.94
C THR A 97 1.24 27.00 3.99
N LEU A 98 2.54 26.79 4.12
CA LEU A 98 3.37 27.64 4.98
C LEU A 98 3.23 29.11 4.58
N LYS A 99 3.23 29.39 3.27
CA LYS A 99 3.07 30.75 2.76
C LYS A 99 1.76 31.38 3.19
N GLU A 100 0.65 30.66 3.06
CA GLU A 100 -0.67 31.15 3.47
C GLU A 100 -0.73 31.46 4.97
N VAL A 101 -0.15 30.60 5.79
CA VAL A 101 -0.11 30.78 7.24
C VAL A 101 0.78 31.97 7.61
N THR A 102 1.93 32.09 6.96
CA THR A 102 2.87 33.19 7.18
C THR A 102 2.25 34.54 6.78
N ASP A 103 1.63 34.59 5.60
CA ASP A 103 1.01 35.80 5.07
C ASP A 103 -0.17 36.27 5.96
N ALA A 104 -0.88 35.33 6.56
CA ALA A 104 -2.00 35.62 7.46
C ALA A 104 -1.57 35.90 8.91
N GLY A 105 -0.31 35.63 9.27
CA GLY A 105 0.18 35.79 10.65
C GLY A 105 -0.32 34.71 11.60
N ASP A 106 -0.74 33.56 11.10
CA ASP A 106 -1.41 32.50 11.87
C ASP A 106 -0.46 31.41 12.40
N PHE A 107 0.82 31.72 12.54
CA PHE A 107 1.80 30.73 12.98
C PHE A 107 2.09 30.75 14.48
N LEU A 108 1.33 31.48 15.23
CA LEU A 108 1.43 31.46 16.69
C LEU A 108 0.31 30.59 17.23
N ALA A 109 0.71 29.58 17.98
CA ALA A 109 -0.25 28.69 18.61
C ALA A 109 -0.98 29.36 19.78
#